data_b6fa7c274b0d4aabf732a5448a90da85
#
_entry.id   b6fa7c274b0d4aabf732a5448a90da85
#
_cell.length_a   1.000
_cell.length_b   1.000
_cell.length_c   1.000
_cell.angle_alpha   90.00
_cell.angle_beta   90.00
_cell.angle_gamma   90.00
#
_symmetry.space_group_name_H-M   'P 1'
#
loop_
_entity.id
_entity.type
_entity.pdbx_description
1 polymer ?
#
loop_
_entity_poly.entity_id
_entity_poly.type
_entity_poly.pdbx_seq_one_letter_code
_entity_poly.pdbx_strand_id
1 'polypeptide(L)'
;MEKMAAELWDEFLEQPLSDAKPELSGFLSALPSKTEGESVLVDTRRLMVARRMLKLCRYLESGTSLAGGVLELDKTKGRAMFRFPGEFYSLMAEPGARHQKLKQIWAWFRGVWGGCGSLYKPQQGYYLALRVPAGRKCGIFVEQVLRSAVVTPKIRINKGRTEYMIRDIDGVVAILSRMGLVRTSLLLEDTAVIRSVRGMANKMVNCDAANIASTLTAARAQIALVNAIDENELWDVLPPHLAEIARVRRENPSASLRELGQILSKPVTKSTVEYRWKKLETVIGEKI
;
A
#
# COMPACT_ATOMS: atom_id res chain seq x y z
N MET A 1 -1.01 -15.50 -2.62
CA MET A 1 -0.98 -14.56 -3.78
C MET A 1 -1.96 -14.99 -4.86
N GLU A 2 -1.91 -16.24 -5.28
CA GLU A 2 -2.80 -16.81 -6.29
C GLU A 2 -4.28 -16.71 -5.93
N LYS A 3 -4.66 -16.99 -4.68
CA LYS A 3 -6.06 -16.98 -4.23
C LYS A 3 -6.73 -15.60 -4.42
N MET A 4 -6.09 -14.50 -4.03
CA MET A 4 -6.69 -13.17 -4.17
C MET A 4 -6.72 -12.69 -5.63
N ALA A 5 -5.70 -13.04 -6.43
CA ALA A 5 -5.72 -12.71 -7.86
C ALA A 5 -6.79 -13.52 -8.61
N ALA A 6 -6.98 -14.77 -8.24
CA ALA A 6 -8.06 -15.60 -8.78
C ALA A 6 -9.43 -15.01 -8.41
N GLU A 7 -9.65 -14.70 -7.14
CA GLU A 7 -10.89 -14.12 -6.64
C GLU A 7 -11.24 -12.77 -7.28
N LEU A 8 -10.24 -11.90 -7.48
CA LEU A 8 -10.40 -10.65 -8.21
C LEU A 8 -10.92 -10.87 -9.64
N TRP A 9 -10.31 -11.80 -10.37
CA TRP A 9 -10.73 -12.07 -11.75
C TRP A 9 -12.06 -12.81 -11.83
N ASP A 10 -12.37 -13.67 -10.88
CA ASP A 10 -13.67 -14.35 -10.79
C ASP A 10 -14.78 -13.31 -10.52
N GLU A 11 -14.57 -12.45 -9.52
CA GLU A 11 -15.50 -11.35 -9.22
C GLU A 11 -15.68 -10.39 -10.42
N PHE A 12 -14.58 -10.09 -11.13
CA PHE A 12 -14.62 -9.28 -12.34
C PHE A 12 -15.46 -9.92 -13.46
N LEU A 13 -15.37 -11.22 -13.66
CA LEU A 13 -16.16 -11.95 -14.66
C LEU A 13 -17.64 -12.09 -14.28
N GLU A 14 -17.96 -12.08 -12.99
CA GLU A 14 -19.31 -12.19 -12.45
C GLU A 14 -20.08 -10.86 -12.45
N GLN A 15 -19.42 -9.73 -12.72
CA GLN A 15 -20.09 -8.43 -12.71
C GLN A 15 -21.35 -8.40 -13.57
N PRO A 16 -22.40 -7.68 -13.14
CA PRO A 16 -23.65 -7.56 -13.90
C PRO A 16 -23.42 -7.02 -15.30
N LEU A 17 -24.31 -7.39 -16.23
CA LEU A 17 -24.25 -6.93 -17.63
C LEU A 17 -25.13 -5.68 -17.86
N SER A 18 -25.84 -5.19 -16.84
CA SER A 18 -26.68 -3.98 -16.93
C SER A 18 -25.94 -2.75 -17.47
N ASP A 19 -24.62 -2.67 -17.23
CA ASP A 19 -23.76 -1.59 -17.66
C ASP A 19 -22.74 -2.04 -18.73
N ALA A 20 -23.14 -3.00 -19.58
CA ALA A 20 -22.27 -3.62 -20.60
C ALA A 20 -21.70 -2.61 -21.59
N LYS A 21 -22.52 -1.65 -22.04
CA LYS A 21 -22.10 -0.63 -23.01
C LYS A 21 -20.99 0.30 -22.48
N PRO A 22 -21.13 0.92 -21.28
CA PRO A 22 -20.04 1.68 -20.68
C PRO A 22 -18.77 0.83 -20.42
N GLU A 23 -18.92 -0.40 -19.95
CA GLU A 23 -17.76 -1.26 -19.66
C GLU A 23 -17.01 -1.63 -20.94
N LEU A 24 -17.71 -2.00 -22.01
CA LEU A 24 -17.09 -2.26 -23.32
C LEU A 24 -16.40 -1.01 -23.86
N SER A 25 -17.02 0.17 -23.76
CA SER A 25 -16.39 1.45 -24.10
C SER A 25 -15.06 1.66 -23.37
N GLY A 26 -15.00 1.32 -22.09
CA GLY A 26 -13.75 1.38 -21.29
C GLY A 26 -12.65 0.47 -21.86
N PHE A 27 -12.98 -0.76 -22.22
CA PHE A 27 -12.02 -1.66 -22.86
C PHE A 27 -11.50 -1.12 -24.20
N LEU A 28 -12.39 -0.66 -25.07
CA LEU A 28 -12.04 -0.13 -26.38
C LEU A 28 -11.19 1.15 -26.28
N SER A 29 -11.41 1.96 -25.25
CA SER A 29 -10.61 3.17 -24.98
C SER A 29 -9.17 2.84 -24.53
N ALA A 30 -8.97 1.72 -23.84
CA ALA A 30 -7.72 1.39 -23.15
C ALA A 30 -6.84 0.35 -23.85
N LEU A 31 -7.46 -0.58 -24.56
CA LEU A 31 -6.74 -1.66 -25.26
C LEU A 31 -6.02 -1.16 -26.52
N PRO A 32 -4.91 -1.82 -26.91
CA PRO A 32 -4.28 -1.60 -28.20
C PRO A 32 -5.26 -1.85 -29.34
N SER A 33 -5.25 -0.99 -30.34
CA SER A 33 -6.11 -1.11 -31.51
C SER A 33 -5.33 -0.80 -32.78
N LYS A 34 -5.69 -1.47 -33.88
CA LYS A 34 -5.13 -1.28 -35.23
C LYS A 34 -6.28 -1.21 -36.24
N THR A 35 -6.30 -0.18 -37.05
CA THR A 35 -7.27 -0.06 -38.15
C THR A 35 -6.85 -0.96 -39.33
N GLU A 36 -7.79 -1.74 -39.86
CA GLU A 36 -7.63 -2.59 -41.03
C GLU A 36 -8.85 -2.43 -41.97
N GLY A 37 -8.68 -1.61 -43.00
CA GLY A 37 -9.77 -1.21 -43.89
C GLY A 37 -10.89 -0.49 -43.11
N GLU A 38 -12.12 -0.97 -43.22
CA GLU A 38 -13.29 -0.43 -42.54
C GLU A 38 -13.48 -0.99 -41.12
N SER A 39 -12.56 -1.84 -40.67
CA SER A 39 -12.63 -2.48 -39.36
C SER A 39 -11.49 -2.05 -38.45
N VAL A 40 -11.72 -2.18 -37.13
CA VAL A 40 -10.70 -1.96 -36.11
C VAL A 40 -10.49 -3.26 -35.32
N LEU A 41 -9.25 -3.73 -35.29
CA LEU A 41 -8.82 -4.84 -34.45
C LEU A 41 -8.39 -4.34 -33.09
N VAL A 42 -8.92 -4.96 -32.03
CA VAL A 42 -8.53 -4.74 -30.65
C VAL A 42 -7.98 -6.02 -30.08
N ASP A 43 -6.76 -5.99 -29.51
CA ASP A 43 -6.11 -7.19 -29.02
C ASP A 43 -5.85 -7.19 -27.52
N THR A 44 -5.91 -8.38 -26.93
CA THR A 44 -5.52 -8.60 -25.53
C THR A 44 -4.83 -9.96 -25.36
N ARG A 45 -3.82 -9.98 -24.47
CA ARG A 45 -3.18 -11.22 -24.02
C ARG A 45 -3.80 -11.78 -22.74
N ARG A 46 -4.74 -11.06 -22.13
CA ARG A 46 -5.38 -11.45 -20.89
C ARG A 46 -6.64 -12.25 -21.17
N LEU A 47 -6.60 -13.55 -20.90
CA LEU A 47 -7.73 -14.44 -21.16
C LEU A 47 -9.02 -14.00 -20.43
N MET A 48 -8.90 -13.51 -19.18
CA MET A 48 -10.05 -13.03 -18.40
C MET A 48 -10.69 -11.79 -19.03
N VAL A 49 -9.87 -10.89 -19.58
CA VAL A 49 -10.35 -9.72 -20.33
C VAL A 49 -11.06 -10.17 -21.61
N ALA A 50 -10.50 -11.10 -22.36
CA ALA A 50 -11.12 -11.64 -23.57
C ALA A 50 -12.48 -12.31 -23.26
N ARG A 51 -12.55 -13.12 -22.20
CA ARG A 51 -13.80 -13.74 -21.74
C ARG A 51 -14.85 -12.69 -21.36
N ARG A 52 -14.46 -11.66 -20.64
CA ARG A 52 -15.38 -10.58 -20.25
C ARG A 52 -15.87 -9.80 -21.46
N MET A 53 -14.99 -9.38 -22.37
CA MET A 53 -15.36 -8.68 -23.60
C MET A 53 -16.32 -9.51 -24.44
N LEU A 54 -16.07 -10.79 -24.64
CA LEU A 54 -16.95 -11.69 -25.36
C LEU A 54 -18.35 -11.76 -24.73
N LYS A 55 -18.42 -11.83 -23.39
CA LYS A 55 -19.70 -11.82 -22.65
C LYS A 55 -20.46 -10.51 -22.85
N LEU A 56 -19.77 -9.38 -22.84
CA LEU A 56 -20.35 -8.05 -23.06
C LEU A 56 -20.85 -7.91 -24.51
N CYS A 57 -20.06 -8.33 -25.51
CA CYS A 57 -20.45 -8.28 -26.91
C CYS A 57 -21.73 -9.11 -27.16
N ARG A 58 -21.76 -10.36 -26.72
CA ARG A 58 -22.94 -11.24 -26.84
C ARG A 58 -24.18 -10.65 -26.19
N TYR A 59 -24.06 -10.04 -25.04
CA TYR A 59 -25.17 -9.38 -24.35
C TYR A 59 -25.69 -8.19 -25.15
N LEU A 60 -24.81 -7.40 -25.75
CA LEU A 60 -25.19 -6.24 -26.56
C LEU A 60 -25.78 -6.67 -27.93
N GLU A 61 -25.31 -7.77 -28.51
CA GLU A 61 -25.85 -8.36 -29.75
C GLU A 61 -27.28 -8.86 -29.58
N SER A 62 -27.61 -9.44 -28.42
CA SER A 62 -28.96 -9.91 -28.11
C SER A 62 -29.98 -8.77 -27.98
N GLY A 63 -29.53 -7.53 -27.77
CA GLY A 63 -30.36 -6.34 -27.59
C GLY A 63 -30.38 -5.35 -28.76
N THR A 64 -29.42 -5.42 -29.68
CA THR A 64 -29.32 -4.49 -30.82
C THR A 64 -28.42 -5.11 -31.92
N SER A 65 -28.83 -4.91 -33.18
CA SER A 65 -28.09 -5.34 -34.40
C SER A 65 -26.68 -4.69 -34.57
N LEU A 66 -26.11 -4.07 -33.56
CA LEU A 66 -24.97 -3.15 -33.66
C LEU A 66 -23.64 -3.68 -33.14
N ALA A 67 -23.57 -4.86 -32.53
CA ALA A 67 -22.36 -5.32 -31.87
C ALA A 67 -21.66 -6.45 -32.63
N GLY A 68 -21.34 -6.24 -33.91
CA GLY A 68 -20.60 -7.20 -34.72
C GLY A 68 -19.12 -7.39 -34.36
N GLY A 69 -18.83 -7.63 -33.07
CA GLY A 69 -17.46 -7.96 -32.64
C GLY A 69 -17.15 -9.43 -32.89
N VAL A 70 -16.40 -9.77 -33.96
CA VAL A 70 -15.95 -11.14 -34.23
C VAL A 70 -14.69 -11.42 -33.41
N LEU A 71 -14.71 -12.49 -32.59
CA LEU A 71 -13.54 -12.96 -31.85
C LEU A 71 -12.68 -13.85 -32.72
N GLU A 72 -11.45 -13.46 -32.92
CA GLU A 72 -10.41 -14.25 -33.57
C GLU A 72 -9.34 -14.64 -32.54
N LEU A 73 -8.95 -15.91 -32.49
CA LEU A 73 -7.91 -16.41 -31.60
C LEU A 73 -6.61 -16.65 -32.36
N ASP A 74 -5.61 -15.84 -32.12
CA ASP A 74 -4.24 -16.10 -32.56
C ASP A 74 -3.54 -17.00 -31.51
N LYS A 75 -3.64 -18.32 -31.74
CA LYS A 75 -3.04 -19.34 -30.86
C LYS A 75 -1.52 -19.26 -30.84
N THR A 76 -0.88 -18.83 -31.94
CA THR A 76 0.58 -18.78 -32.05
C THR A 76 1.18 -17.68 -31.22
N LYS A 77 0.47 -16.57 -31.06
CA LYS A 77 0.91 -15.40 -30.24
C LYS A 77 0.23 -15.33 -28.87
N GLY A 78 -0.66 -16.27 -28.55
CA GLY A 78 -1.42 -16.25 -27.29
C GLY A 78 -2.26 -14.99 -27.12
N ARG A 79 -2.90 -14.50 -28.20
CA ARG A 79 -3.71 -13.28 -28.21
C ARG A 79 -5.16 -13.60 -28.59
N ALA A 80 -6.08 -12.87 -27.96
CA ALA A 80 -7.46 -12.78 -28.42
C ALA A 80 -7.64 -11.45 -29.14
N MET A 81 -8.14 -11.50 -30.37
CA MET A 81 -8.40 -10.33 -31.21
C MET A 81 -9.90 -10.19 -31.43
N PHE A 82 -10.39 -8.97 -31.29
CA PHE A 82 -11.77 -8.62 -31.57
C PHE A 82 -11.82 -7.66 -32.74
N ARG A 83 -12.55 -8.01 -33.76
CA ARG A 83 -12.78 -7.18 -34.96
C ARG A 83 -14.09 -6.44 -34.81
N PHE A 84 -14.07 -5.11 -34.84
CA PHE A 84 -15.24 -4.24 -34.78
C PHE A 84 -15.37 -3.40 -36.07
N PRO A 85 -16.59 -3.09 -36.53
CA PRO A 85 -16.79 -2.07 -37.55
C PRO A 85 -16.21 -0.73 -37.09
N GLY A 86 -15.56 0.02 -37.99
CA GLY A 86 -14.88 1.27 -37.66
C GLY A 86 -15.80 2.33 -37.05
N GLU A 87 -17.03 2.45 -37.59
CA GLU A 87 -18.04 3.35 -37.03
C GLU A 87 -18.44 2.98 -35.59
N PHE A 88 -18.67 1.68 -35.33
CA PHE A 88 -18.98 1.20 -34.00
C PHE A 88 -17.83 1.46 -33.03
N TYR A 89 -16.59 1.15 -33.45
CA TYR A 89 -15.42 1.40 -32.63
C TYR A 89 -15.26 2.89 -32.29
N SER A 90 -15.35 3.76 -33.29
CA SER A 90 -15.22 5.22 -33.12
C SER A 90 -16.27 5.77 -32.16
N LEU A 91 -17.51 5.27 -32.28
CA LEU A 91 -18.62 5.63 -31.41
C LEU A 91 -18.40 5.18 -29.96
N MET A 92 -17.84 4.00 -29.75
CA MET A 92 -17.69 3.34 -28.44
C MET A 92 -16.39 3.71 -27.73
N ALA A 93 -15.30 3.93 -28.48
CA ALA A 93 -14.00 4.20 -27.91
C ALA A 93 -13.82 5.63 -27.36
N GLU A 94 -14.78 6.53 -27.62
CA GLU A 94 -14.74 7.88 -27.04
C GLU A 94 -15.13 7.87 -25.56
N PRO A 95 -14.20 8.27 -24.66
CA PRO A 95 -14.50 8.31 -23.23
C PRO A 95 -15.38 9.50 -22.88
N GLY A 96 -16.29 9.31 -21.96
CA GLY A 96 -16.91 10.37 -21.17
C GLY A 96 -18.15 11.06 -21.74
N ALA A 97 -18.29 11.28 -23.04
CA ALA A 97 -19.37 12.10 -23.59
C ALA A 97 -20.79 11.51 -23.40
N ARG A 98 -20.91 10.25 -22.99
CA ARG A 98 -22.18 9.50 -22.92
C ARG A 98 -22.48 8.87 -21.56
N HIS A 99 -21.59 9.01 -20.57
CA HIS A 99 -21.78 8.42 -19.26
C HIS A 99 -22.26 9.46 -18.27
N GLN A 100 -23.58 9.64 -18.20
CA GLN A 100 -24.20 10.67 -17.33
C GLN A 100 -24.41 10.20 -15.88
N LYS A 101 -24.47 8.88 -15.66
CA LYS A 101 -24.70 8.31 -14.32
C LYS A 101 -23.39 7.83 -13.69
N LEU A 102 -23.21 8.08 -12.41
CA LEU A 102 -22.02 7.69 -11.66
C LEU A 102 -21.71 6.19 -11.82
N LYS A 103 -22.72 5.33 -11.78
CA LYS A 103 -22.58 3.88 -11.98
C LYS A 103 -21.98 3.54 -13.36
N GLN A 104 -22.37 4.25 -14.41
CA GLN A 104 -21.85 4.05 -15.76
C GLN A 104 -20.39 4.49 -15.91
N ILE A 105 -20.01 5.56 -15.21
CA ILE A 105 -18.64 6.03 -15.15
C ILE A 105 -17.72 4.96 -14.53
N TRP A 106 -18.17 4.32 -13.44
CA TRP A 106 -17.38 3.27 -12.77
C TRP A 106 -17.39 1.95 -13.55
N ALA A 107 -18.45 1.63 -14.28
CA ALA A 107 -18.45 0.52 -15.22
C ALA A 107 -17.45 0.76 -16.37
N TRP A 108 -17.43 1.97 -16.93
CA TRP A 108 -16.41 2.38 -17.90
C TRP A 108 -15.00 2.25 -17.31
N PHE A 109 -14.78 2.77 -16.13
CA PHE A 109 -13.48 2.69 -15.44
C PHE A 109 -13.05 1.24 -15.18
N ARG A 110 -13.99 0.35 -14.85
CA ARG A 110 -13.76 -1.10 -14.73
C ARG A 110 -13.26 -1.70 -16.04
N GLY A 111 -13.85 -1.32 -17.17
CA GLY A 111 -13.38 -1.72 -18.50
C GLY A 111 -11.96 -1.24 -18.79
N VAL A 112 -11.65 0.02 -18.51
CA VAL A 112 -10.28 0.58 -18.64
C VAL A 112 -9.31 -0.20 -17.76
N TRP A 113 -9.65 -0.41 -16.49
CA TRP A 113 -8.81 -1.16 -15.56
C TRP A 113 -8.58 -2.59 -16.02
N GLY A 114 -9.60 -3.29 -16.48
CA GLY A 114 -9.48 -4.62 -17.08
C GLY A 114 -8.51 -4.64 -18.24
N GLY A 115 -8.60 -3.67 -19.16
CA GLY A 115 -7.76 -3.56 -20.36
C GLY A 115 -6.29 -3.24 -20.05
N CYS A 116 -6.03 -2.29 -19.20
CA CYS A 116 -4.68 -1.75 -18.97
C CYS A 116 -4.25 -1.67 -17.50
N GLY A 117 -5.10 -2.06 -16.56
CA GLY A 117 -4.84 -2.01 -15.13
C GLY A 117 -4.17 -3.27 -14.58
N SER A 118 -3.64 -3.16 -13.39
CA SER A 118 -3.08 -4.27 -12.61
C SER A 118 -3.15 -3.94 -11.12
N LEU A 119 -3.38 -4.96 -10.31
CA LEU A 119 -3.26 -4.89 -8.86
C LEU A 119 -2.00 -5.66 -8.45
N TYR A 120 -1.09 -4.98 -7.79
CA TYR A 120 0.18 -5.55 -7.34
C TYR A 120 0.21 -5.68 -5.83
N LYS A 121 0.87 -6.72 -5.34
CA LYS A 121 1.17 -6.95 -3.93
C LYS A 121 2.69 -6.99 -3.71
N PRO A 122 3.37 -5.85 -3.62
CA PRO A 122 4.76 -5.83 -3.22
C PRO A 122 4.89 -6.11 -1.71
N GLN A 123 6.12 -6.32 -1.23
CA GLN A 123 6.41 -6.53 0.20
C GLN A 123 5.89 -5.38 1.08
N GLN A 124 5.86 -4.15 0.55
CA GLN A 124 5.47 -2.94 1.27
C GLN A 124 3.98 -2.55 1.17
N GLY A 125 3.16 -3.36 0.53
CA GLY A 125 1.72 -3.08 0.41
C GLY A 125 1.15 -3.30 -0.99
N TYR A 126 -0.15 -3.16 -1.13
CA TYR A 126 -0.84 -3.24 -2.42
C TYR A 126 -0.77 -1.90 -3.14
N TYR A 127 -0.68 -1.93 -4.46
CA TYR A 127 -0.93 -0.76 -5.27
C TYR A 127 -1.68 -1.13 -6.56
N LEU A 128 -2.55 -0.22 -7.00
CA LEU A 128 -3.27 -0.29 -8.25
C LEU A 128 -2.55 0.56 -9.28
N ALA A 129 -2.30 0.00 -10.46
CA ALA A 129 -1.72 0.74 -11.58
C ALA A 129 -2.62 0.66 -12.80
N LEU A 130 -2.68 1.77 -13.56
CA LEU A 130 -3.33 1.87 -14.87
C LEU A 130 -2.29 2.37 -15.88
N ARG A 131 -2.09 1.64 -16.98
CA ARG A 131 -1.11 2.00 -18.03
C ARG A 131 -1.83 2.35 -19.33
N VAL A 132 -2.34 3.56 -19.38
CA VAL A 132 -3.11 4.07 -20.52
C VAL A 132 -2.16 4.55 -21.61
N PRO A 133 -2.44 4.30 -22.91
CA PRO A 133 -1.64 4.89 -23.99
C PRO A 133 -1.60 6.42 -23.88
N ALA A 134 -0.39 7.01 -23.99
CA ALA A 134 -0.22 8.46 -23.90
C ALA A 134 -0.93 9.17 -25.06
N GLY A 135 -1.41 10.40 -24.80
CA GLY A 135 -2.06 11.23 -25.81
C GLY A 135 -3.50 10.87 -26.15
N ARG A 136 -4.07 9.79 -25.54
CA ARG A 136 -5.48 9.47 -25.72
C ARG A 136 -6.37 10.24 -24.74
N LYS A 137 -7.58 10.63 -25.18
CA LYS A 137 -8.64 11.23 -24.33
C LYS A 137 -8.96 10.38 -23.10
N CYS A 138 -8.77 9.06 -23.21
CA CYS A 138 -8.94 8.10 -22.12
C CYS A 138 -8.12 8.47 -20.87
N GLY A 139 -6.86 8.91 -21.01
CA GLY A 139 -6.02 9.29 -19.88
C GLY A 139 -6.56 10.49 -19.11
N ILE A 140 -7.04 11.51 -19.82
CA ILE A 140 -7.63 12.71 -19.22
C ILE A 140 -8.88 12.33 -18.43
N PHE A 141 -9.72 11.46 -18.98
CA PHE A 141 -10.96 11.05 -18.33
C PHE A 141 -10.69 10.13 -17.12
N VAL A 142 -9.69 9.24 -17.20
CA VAL A 142 -9.20 8.46 -16.04
C VAL A 142 -8.80 9.38 -14.89
N GLU A 143 -8.07 10.45 -15.18
CA GLU A 143 -7.64 11.41 -14.16
C GLU A 143 -8.82 12.14 -13.53
N GLN A 144 -9.81 12.55 -14.33
CA GLN A 144 -11.03 13.17 -13.83
C GLN A 144 -11.82 12.22 -12.91
N VAL A 145 -11.96 10.94 -13.29
CA VAL A 145 -12.63 9.91 -12.47
C VAL A 145 -11.90 9.70 -11.14
N LEU A 146 -10.57 9.58 -11.16
CA LEU A 146 -9.77 9.43 -9.94
C LEU A 146 -9.89 10.65 -9.02
N ARG A 147 -9.84 11.86 -9.57
CA ARG A 147 -10.03 13.10 -8.80
C ARG A 147 -11.43 13.17 -8.17
N SER A 148 -12.48 12.77 -8.91
CA SER A 148 -13.86 12.73 -8.38
C SER A 148 -14.01 11.73 -7.23
N ALA A 149 -13.14 10.74 -7.16
CA ALA A 149 -13.05 9.76 -6.07
C ALA A 149 -12.20 10.24 -4.87
N VAL A 150 -11.65 11.45 -4.95
CA VAL A 150 -10.70 11.99 -3.95
C VAL A 150 -9.42 11.13 -3.87
N VAL A 151 -9.04 10.51 -4.99
CA VAL A 151 -7.82 9.69 -5.08
C VAL A 151 -6.79 10.43 -5.92
N THR A 152 -5.61 10.65 -5.35
CA THR A 152 -4.49 11.30 -6.03
C THR A 152 -3.48 10.27 -6.50
N PRO A 153 -3.43 9.94 -7.81
CA PRO A 153 -2.47 8.99 -8.34
C PRO A 153 -1.07 9.60 -8.45
N LYS A 154 -0.04 8.78 -8.30
CA LYS A 154 1.30 9.13 -8.79
C LYS A 154 1.35 8.87 -10.29
N ILE A 155 1.64 9.91 -11.08
CA ILE A 155 1.65 9.84 -12.55
C ILE A 155 3.09 9.67 -13.05
N ARG A 156 3.31 8.75 -13.98
CA ARG A 156 4.56 8.53 -14.71
C ARG A 156 4.28 8.40 -16.19
N ILE A 157 5.19 8.93 -17.01
CA ILE A 157 5.18 8.67 -18.46
C ILE A 157 6.33 7.72 -18.75
N ASN A 158 6.03 6.58 -19.35
CA ASN A 158 7.02 5.57 -19.69
C ASN A 158 6.65 4.87 -21.00
N LYS A 159 7.59 4.85 -21.96
CA LYS A 159 7.47 4.16 -23.27
C LYS A 159 6.14 4.47 -23.98
N GLY A 160 5.75 5.74 -24.08
CA GLY A 160 4.51 6.16 -24.75
C GLY A 160 3.22 5.77 -24.02
N ARG A 161 3.29 5.48 -22.72
CA ARG A 161 2.14 5.24 -21.84
C ARG A 161 2.17 6.15 -20.63
N THR A 162 1.00 6.60 -20.21
CA THR A 162 0.82 7.28 -18.92
C THR A 162 0.41 6.25 -17.90
N GLU A 163 1.20 6.10 -16.85
CA GLU A 163 0.95 5.18 -15.74
C GLU A 163 0.44 5.97 -14.54
N TYR A 164 -0.76 5.63 -14.09
CA TYR A 164 -1.39 6.13 -12.87
C TYR A 164 -1.23 5.08 -11.78
N MET A 165 -0.52 5.43 -10.70
CA MET A 165 -0.26 4.52 -9.58
C MET A 165 -0.93 5.04 -8.32
N ILE A 166 -1.79 4.22 -7.73
CA ILE A 166 -2.45 4.46 -6.45
C ILE A 166 -1.83 3.50 -5.43
N ARG A 167 -1.15 4.03 -4.41
CA ARG A 167 -0.44 3.26 -3.37
C ARG A 167 -1.12 3.33 -2.02
N ASP A 168 -1.98 4.30 -1.84
CA ASP A 168 -2.81 4.43 -0.67
C ASP A 168 -3.84 3.30 -0.66
N ILE A 169 -3.90 2.54 0.44
CA ILE A 169 -4.76 1.36 0.55
C ILE A 169 -6.23 1.76 0.53
N ASP A 170 -6.58 2.87 1.17
CA ASP A 170 -7.96 3.36 1.24
C ASP A 170 -8.43 3.79 -0.15
N GLY A 171 -7.56 4.44 -0.93
CA GLY A 171 -7.80 4.77 -2.33
C GLY A 171 -7.96 3.53 -3.21
N VAL A 172 -7.15 2.49 -3.01
CA VAL A 172 -7.28 1.21 -3.75
C VAL A 172 -8.61 0.54 -3.43
N VAL A 173 -8.97 0.43 -2.15
CA VAL A 173 -10.23 -0.15 -1.67
C VAL A 173 -11.42 0.63 -2.24
N ALA A 174 -11.40 1.96 -2.16
CA ALA A 174 -12.45 2.82 -2.68
C ALA A 174 -12.67 2.65 -4.19
N ILE A 175 -11.59 2.51 -4.97
CA ILE A 175 -11.69 2.29 -6.43
C ILE A 175 -12.26 0.92 -6.72
N LEU A 176 -11.77 -0.15 -6.07
CA LEU A 176 -12.27 -1.51 -6.28
C LEU A 176 -13.75 -1.62 -5.94
N SER A 177 -14.17 -1.08 -4.79
CA SER A 177 -15.56 -1.06 -4.35
C SER A 177 -16.47 -0.33 -5.37
N ARG A 178 -16.04 0.86 -5.85
CA ARG A 178 -16.80 1.63 -6.84
C ARG A 178 -16.88 0.95 -8.21
N MET A 179 -15.86 0.17 -8.58
CA MET A 179 -15.91 -0.70 -9.77
C MET A 179 -16.84 -1.89 -9.60
N GLY A 180 -17.39 -2.14 -8.41
CA GLY A 180 -18.24 -3.27 -8.06
C GLY A 180 -17.45 -4.51 -7.59
N LEU A 181 -16.13 -4.41 -7.40
CA LEU A 181 -15.25 -5.49 -6.93
C LEU A 181 -15.22 -5.48 -5.38
N VAL A 182 -16.41 -5.65 -4.78
CA VAL A 182 -16.62 -5.46 -3.33
C VAL A 182 -15.96 -6.55 -2.51
N ARG A 183 -16.03 -7.82 -2.96
CA ARG A 183 -15.39 -8.95 -2.26
C ARG A 183 -13.88 -8.75 -2.17
N THR A 184 -13.27 -8.36 -3.29
CA THR A 184 -11.83 -8.08 -3.36
C THR A 184 -11.46 -6.87 -2.51
N SER A 185 -12.28 -5.82 -2.48
CA SER A 185 -12.03 -4.64 -1.65
C SER A 185 -12.04 -4.99 -0.16
N LEU A 186 -13.01 -5.77 0.32
CA LEU A 186 -13.09 -6.24 1.71
C LEU A 186 -11.90 -7.10 2.11
N LEU A 187 -11.47 -8.03 1.24
CA LEU A 187 -10.27 -8.84 1.50
C LEU A 187 -8.99 -7.99 1.64
N LEU A 188 -8.89 -6.90 0.88
CA LEU A 188 -7.77 -5.97 1.00
C LEU A 188 -7.82 -5.20 2.31
N GLU A 189 -9.00 -4.73 2.71
CA GLU A 189 -9.23 -4.06 3.99
C GLU A 189 -8.82 -4.95 5.17
N ASP A 190 -9.31 -6.18 5.24
CA ASP A 190 -8.96 -7.16 6.27
C ASP A 190 -7.43 -7.37 6.34
N THR A 191 -6.81 -7.55 5.17
CA THR A 191 -5.36 -7.73 5.09
C THR A 191 -4.60 -6.48 5.57
N ALA A 192 -5.10 -5.28 5.30
CA ALA A 192 -4.50 -4.02 5.74
C ALA A 192 -4.60 -3.86 7.26
N VAL A 193 -5.76 -4.17 7.85
CA VAL A 193 -5.97 -4.13 9.30
C VAL A 193 -5.03 -5.08 10.02
N ILE A 194 -4.96 -6.35 9.58
CA ILE A 194 -4.05 -7.36 10.17
C ILE A 194 -2.59 -6.89 10.10
N ARG A 195 -2.18 -6.30 8.98
CA ARG A 195 -0.82 -5.78 8.80
C ARG A 195 -0.54 -4.59 9.73
N SER A 196 -1.49 -3.68 9.89
CA SER A 196 -1.40 -2.54 10.80
C SER A 196 -1.21 -2.99 12.24
N VAL A 197 -2.04 -3.94 12.71
CA VAL A 197 -1.95 -4.51 14.06
C VAL A 197 -0.60 -5.18 14.30
N ARG A 198 -0.14 -6.01 13.36
CA ARG A 198 1.20 -6.64 13.44
C ARG A 198 2.32 -5.60 13.46
N GLY A 199 2.19 -4.54 12.65
CA GLY A 199 3.17 -3.44 12.62
C GLY A 199 3.25 -2.69 13.95
N MET A 200 2.11 -2.43 14.60
CA MET A 200 2.06 -1.83 15.94
C MET A 200 2.67 -2.74 16.99
N ALA A 201 2.31 -4.02 17.02
CA ALA A 201 2.88 -5.00 17.94
C ALA A 201 4.41 -5.09 17.81
N ASN A 202 4.94 -5.19 16.58
CA ASN A 202 6.38 -5.21 16.34
C ASN A 202 7.07 -3.91 16.80
N LYS A 203 6.45 -2.74 16.60
CA LYS A 203 6.99 -1.47 17.09
C LYS A 203 7.05 -1.43 18.62
N MET A 204 6.02 -1.93 19.30
CA MET A 204 6.04 -2.04 20.77
C MET A 204 7.16 -2.94 21.26
N VAL A 205 7.27 -4.16 20.72
CA VAL A 205 8.32 -5.11 21.09
C VAL A 205 9.72 -4.53 20.84
N ASN A 206 9.93 -3.89 19.69
CA ASN A 206 11.21 -3.26 19.37
C ASN A 206 11.53 -2.08 20.32
N CYS A 207 10.53 -1.30 20.68
CA CYS A 207 10.67 -0.20 21.65
C CYS A 207 11.05 -0.75 23.03
N ASP A 208 10.35 -1.78 23.51
CA ASP A 208 10.64 -2.40 24.80
C ASP A 208 12.03 -3.03 24.83
N ALA A 209 12.40 -3.76 23.76
CA ALA A 209 13.73 -4.33 23.62
C ALA A 209 14.84 -3.26 23.63
N ALA A 210 14.64 -2.14 22.93
CA ALA A 210 15.60 -1.03 22.92
C ALA A 210 15.71 -0.36 24.29
N ASN A 211 14.59 -0.18 24.99
CA ASN A 211 14.56 0.37 26.34
C ASN A 211 15.30 -0.52 27.34
N ILE A 212 15.07 -1.84 27.29
CA ILE A 212 15.77 -2.84 28.12
C ILE A 212 17.27 -2.80 27.82
N ALA A 213 17.66 -2.86 26.54
CA ALA A 213 19.07 -2.82 26.15
C ALA A 213 19.77 -1.53 26.62
N SER A 214 19.12 -0.38 26.47
CA SER A 214 19.65 0.91 26.98
C SER A 214 19.80 0.92 28.50
N THR A 215 18.81 0.39 29.21
CA THR A 215 18.85 0.28 30.68
C THR A 215 20.00 -0.62 31.16
N LEU A 216 20.19 -1.78 30.51
CA LEU A 216 21.27 -2.71 30.83
C LEU A 216 22.65 -2.12 30.52
N THR A 217 22.79 -1.41 29.41
CA THR A 217 24.05 -0.74 29.05
C THR A 217 24.42 0.33 30.07
N ALA A 218 23.44 1.18 30.45
CA ALA A 218 23.65 2.19 31.49
C ALA A 218 24.00 1.56 32.85
N ALA A 219 23.31 0.50 33.25
CA ALA A 219 23.56 -0.21 34.48
C ALA A 219 24.98 -0.81 34.53
N ARG A 220 25.44 -1.41 33.42
CA ARG A 220 26.82 -1.95 33.30
C ARG A 220 27.87 -0.86 33.45
N ALA A 221 27.70 0.29 32.80
CA ALA A 221 28.59 1.43 32.93
C ALA A 221 28.65 1.96 34.38
N GLN A 222 27.49 2.04 35.04
CA GLN A 222 27.39 2.47 36.42
C GLN A 222 28.07 1.47 37.41
N ILE A 223 27.89 0.18 37.17
CA ILE A 223 28.57 -0.86 37.99
C ILE A 223 30.07 -0.80 37.78
N ALA A 224 30.57 -0.60 36.55
CA ALA A 224 32.00 -0.43 36.30
C ALA A 224 32.56 0.80 37.06
N LEU A 225 31.77 1.88 37.12
CA LEU A 225 32.14 3.08 37.90
C LEU A 225 32.19 2.80 39.41
N VAL A 226 31.24 2.01 39.93
CA VAL A 226 31.22 1.59 41.35
C VAL A 226 32.44 0.72 41.68
N ASN A 227 32.79 -0.19 40.78
CA ASN A 227 33.98 -1.04 40.93
C ASN A 227 35.26 -0.16 40.96
N ALA A 228 35.36 0.84 40.10
CA ALA A 228 36.46 1.79 40.13
C ALA A 228 36.57 2.58 41.44
N ILE A 229 35.42 2.91 42.08
CA ILE A 229 35.40 3.53 43.41
C ILE A 229 35.95 2.57 44.47
N ASP A 230 35.58 1.28 44.41
CA ASP A 230 36.10 0.25 45.33
C ASP A 230 37.61 0.04 45.15
N GLU A 231 38.09 -0.12 43.90
CA GLU A 231 39.49 -0.37 43.57
C GLU A 231 40.44 0.78 43.96
N ASN A 232 39.95 2.02 43.93
CA ASN A 232 40.76 3.20 44.26
C ASN A 232 40.43 3.77 45.65
N GLU A 233 39.68 3.10 46.49
CA GLU A 233 39.29 3.47 47.86
C GLU A 233 38.71 4.90 47.98
N LEU A 234 37.89 5.29 46.98
CA LEU A 234 37.39 6.68 46.84
C LEU A 234 36.13 6.98 47.67
N TRP A 235 35.63 6.04 48.50
CA TRP A 235 34.35 6.23 49.21
C TRP A 235 34.32 7.43 50.16
N ASP A 236 35.42 7.70 50.86
CA ASP A 236 35.51 8.75 51.87
C ASP A 236 35.62 10.16 51.26
N VAL A 237 36.01 10.26 50.02
CA VAL A 237 36.14 11.53 49.31
C VAL A 237 34.92 11.91 48.49
N LEU A 238 33.92 11.02 48.43
CA LEU A 238 32.68 11.28 47.69
C LEU A 238 31.68 12.06 48.53
N PRO A 239 30.94 13.05 47.94
CA PRO A 239 29.82 13.67 48.56
C PRO A 239 28.76 12.63 49.00
N PRO A 240 28.13 12.74 50.19
CA PRO A 240 27.23 11.73 50.74
C PRO A 240 26.12 11.27 49.78
N HIS A 241 25.53 12.21 49.02
CA HIS A 241 24.46 11.91 48.06
C HIS A 241 24.94 11.17 46.79
N LEU A 242 26.24 11.25 46.47
CA LEU A 242 26.84 10.48 45.36
C LEU A 242 27.30 9.12 45.86
N ALA A 243 27.84 9.02 47.06
CA ALA A 243 28.19 7.74 47.70
C ALA A 243 26.92 6.87 47.90
N GLU A 244 25.81 7.47 48.31
CA GLU A 244 24.52 6.77 48.46
C GLU A 244 24.04 6.13 47.18
N ILE A 245 24.02 6.87 46.07
CA ILE A 245 23.54 6.32 44.79
C ILE A 245 24.43 5.22 44.26
N ALA A 246 25.75 5.30 44.47
CA ALA A 246 26.69 4.25 44.14
C ALA A 246 26.47 2.96 44.93
N ARG A 247 26.23 3.07 46.26
CA ARG A 247 25.90 1.92 47.11
C ARG A 247 24.57 1.26 46.70
N VAL A 248 23.51 2.08 46.48
CA VAL A 248 22.22 1.56 46.04
C VAL A 248 22.30 0.85 44.70
N ARG A 249 23.12 1.32 43.73
CA ARG A 249 23.39 0.61 42.48
C ARG A 249 24.10 -0.73 42.68
N ARG A 250 25.10 -0.76 43.57
CA ARG A 250 25.84 -1.99 43.88
C ARG A 250 24.90 -3.07 44.45
N GLU A 251 23.99 -2.68 45.34
CA GLU A 251 22.98 -3.58 45.93
C GLU A 251 21.87 -3.99 44.95
N ASN A 252 21.61 -3.12 43.99
CA ASN A 252 20.53 -3.32 42.99
C ASN A 252 21.03 -3.20 41.56
N PRO A 253 21.84 -4.16 41.05
CA PRO A 253 22.54 -4.05 39.77
C PRO A 253 21.61 -3.95 38.56
N SER A 254 20.44 -4.56 38.61
CA SER A 254 19.45 -4.61 37.53
C SER A 254 18.38 -3.51 37.58
N ALA A 255 18.31 -2.73 38.66
CA ALA A 255 17.30 -1.71 38.85
C ALA A 255 17.39 -0.60 37.79
N SER A 256 16.25 -0.13 37.29
CA SER A 256 16.18 1.04 36.43
C SER A 256 16.51 2.32 37.21
N LEU A 257 16.86 3.41 36.51
CA LEU A 257 17.12 4.70 37.18
C LEU A 257 15.91 5.21 37.97
N ARG A 258 14.71 4.86 37.59
CA ARG A 258 13.47 5.21 38.31
C ARG A 258 13.36 4.43 39.61
N GLU A 259 13.62 3.15 39.60
CA GLU A 259 13.61 2.28 40.77
C GLU A 259 14.72 2.70 41.75
N LEU A 260 15.93 2.97 41.25
CA LEU A 260 17.01 3.52 42.11
C LEU A 260 16.59 4.80 42.82
N GLY A 261 15.92 5.71 42.08
CA GLY A 261 15.42 6.96 42.67
C GLY A 261 14.41 6.76 43.80
N GLN A 262 13.66 5.65 43.76
CA GLN A 262 12.70 5.30 44.82
C GLN A 262 13.35 4.62 46.04
N ILE A 263 14.46 3.94 45.85
CA ILE A 263 15.20 3.20 46.92
C ILE A 263 16.06 4.15 47.77
N LEU A 264 16.43 5.31 47.25
CA LEU A 264 17.24 6.29 48.00
C LEU A 264 16.54 6.77 49.28
N SER A 265 17.30 7.11 50.31
CA SER A 265 16.80 7.60 51.60
C SER A 265 15.80 8.75 51.49
N LYS A 266 15.99 9.61 50.50
CA LYS A 266 15.01 10.60 50.04
C LYS A 266 14.66 10.29 48.58
N PRO A 267 13.44 9.80 48.27
CA PRO A 267 13.03 9.48 46.90
C PRO A 267 13.20 10.67 45.95
N VAL A 268 13.80 10.42 44.79
CA VAL A 268 14.06 11.46 43.78
C VAL A 268 13.58 11.00 42.41
N THR A 269 13.45 11.95 41.49
CA THR A 269 13.05 11.66 40.11
C THR A 269 14.17 10.98 39.30
N LYS A 270 13.80 10.26 38.21
CA LYS A 270 14.76 9.69 37.26
C LYS A 270 15.81 10.71 36.80
N SER A 271 15.39 11.93 36.49
CA SER A 271 16.29 12.99 36.01
C SER A 271 17.34 13.39 37.09
N THR A 272 16.94 13.41 38.38
CA THR A 272 17.84 13.68 39.48
C THR A 272 18.87 12.54 39.62
N VAL A 273 18.43 11.29 39.48
CA VAL A 273 19.34 10.11 39.50
C VAL A 273 20.35 10.21 38.37
N GLU A 274 19.90 10.52 37.17
CA GLU A 274 20.74 10.69 35.98
C GLU A 274 21.78 11.82 36.15
N TYR A 275 21.36 12.94 36.71
CA TYR A 275 22.25 14.05 37.05
C TYR A 275 23.31 13.64 38.07
N ARG A 276 22.92 12.91 39.15
CA ARG A 276 23.87 12.42 40.16
C ARG A 276 24.91 11.47 39.55
N TRP A 277 24.52 10.58 38.62
CA TRP A 277 25.44 9.69 37.90
C TRP A 277 26.44 10.47 37.04
N LYS A 278 26.00 11.43 36.26
CA LYS A 278 26.91 12.29 35.47
C LYS A 278 27.90 13.02 36.34
N LYS A 279 27.43 13.54 37.50
CA LYS A 279 28.30 14.24 38.45
C LYS A 279 29.31 13.27 39.09
N LEU A 280 28.89 12.04 39.39
CA LEU A 280 29.78 11.01 39.94
C LEU A 280 30.88 10.63 38.91
N GLU A 281 30.53 10.46 37.63
CA GLU A 281 31.48 10.23 36.54
C GLU A 281 32.53 11.34 36.45
N THR A 282 32.11 12.61 36.55
CA THR A 282 33.03 13.75 36.53
C THR A 282 33.98 13.72 37.73
N VAL A 283 33.46 13.52 38.94
CA VAL A 283 34.25 13.51 40.18
C VAL A 283 35.27 12.38 40.21
N ILE A 284 34.88 11.22 39.68
CA ILE A 284 35.79 10.06 39.61
C ILE A 284 36.86 10.24 38.50
N GLY A 285 36.45 10.74 37.31
CA GLY A 285 37.37 11.01 36.21
C GLY A 285 38.42 12.08 36.49
N GLU A 286 38.20 12.96 37.49
CA GLU A 286 39.18 13.93 37.96
C GLU A 286 40.16 13.34 38.99
N LYS A 287 39.89 12.13 39.50
CA LYS A 287 40.64 11.50 40.60
C LYS A 287 41.41 10.23 40.21
N ILE A 288 41.11 9.66 39.06
CA ILE A 288 41.81 8.56 38.41
C ILE A 288 42.63 9.10 37.24
#